data_0e242e2a9e2f45f1c238ab1432f8669d
#
_entry.id   0e242e2a9e2f45f1c238ab1432f8669d
#
_cell.length_a   1.000
_cell.length_b   1.000
_cell.length_c   1.000
_cell.angle_alpha   90.00
_cell.angle_beta   90.00
_cell.angle_gamma   90.00
#
_symmetry.space_group_name_H-M   'P 1'
#
loop_
_entity.id
_entity.type
_entity.pdbx_description
1 polymer ?
#
loop_
_entity_poly.entity_id
_entity_poly.type
_entity_poly.pdbx_seq_one_letter_code
_entity_poly.pdbx_strand_id
1 'polypeptide(L)'
;MGEKVLPRAERRRRTEGRILDAARSLFAEVGFERATIRAIAKAAEVDPALVMQYFGNKQELFQQAVRVAPVAGPEVGVEELVEQVLGALNLKMGGLPQSTLAMMRSMLTHPEAAESARRTLGRQIDRLAESIPGEDARLRAALIVTIMVGVTIGHQLLELDELREVSQDDIARVLRPGLRALTGPEVS
;
A
#
# COMPACT_ATOMS: atom_id res chain seq x y z
N MET A 1 17.45 -14.57 34.22
CA MET A 1 16.27 -14.40 33.37
C MET A 1 16.69 -14.71 31.95
N GLY A 2 16.35 -15.89 31.42
CA GLY A 2 16.79 -16.35 30.10
C GLY A 2 16.00 -15.62 29.00
N GLU A 3 16.68 -14.90 28.17
CA GLU A 3 16.16 -14.28 26.94
C GLU A 3 15.67 -15.39 26.01
N LYS A 4 14.37 -15.48 25.80
CA LYS A 4 13.75 -16.49 24.95
C LYS A 4 14.14 -16.21 23.51
N VAL A 5 15.13 -16.95 22.98
CA VAL A 5 15.56 -16.82 21.60
C VAL A 5 14.40 -17.15 20.66
N LEU A 6 13.88 -16.14 19.98
CA LEU A 6 12.78 -16.28 19.02
C LEU A 6 13.13 -17.27 17.90
N PRO A 7 12.20 -18.09 17.42
CA PRO A 7 12.38 -18.98 16.27
C PRO A 7 12.89 -18.23 15.04
N ARG A 8 13.70 -18.88 14.20
CA ARG A 8 14.30 -18.25 13.00
C ARG A 8 13.25 -17.62 12.07
N ALA A 9 12.10 -18.25 11.90
CA ALA A 9 11.01 -17.73 11.09
C ALA A 9 10.40 -16.44 11.67
N GLU A 10 10.27 -16.36 12.98
CA GLU A 10 9.72 -15.19 13.67
C GLU A 10 10.69 -14.00 13.64
N ARG A 11 11.98 -14.25 13.83
CA ARG A 11 13.02 -13.23 13.64
C ARG A 11 13.04 -12.69 12.21
N ARG A 12 12.87 -13.56 11.21
CA ARG A 12 12.76 -13.16 9.81
C ARG A 12 11.56 -12.25 9.58
N ARG A 13 10.36 -12.65 10.00
CA ARG A 13 9.14 -11.82 9.86
C ARG A 13 9.28 -10.46 10.52
N ARG A 14 9.86 -10.41 11.74
CA ARG A 14 10.10 -9.15 12.44
C ARG A 14 11.07 -8.23 11.68
N THR A 15 12.11 -8.80 11.08
CA THR A 15 13.05 -8.04 10.27
C THR A 15 12.42 -7.55 8.97
N GLU A 16 11.63 -8.39 8.27
CA GLU A 16 10.85 -8.01 7.09
C GLU A 16 9.89 -6.86 7.41
N GLY A 17 9.19 -6.93 8.53
CA GLY A 17 8.29 -5.85 9.00
C GLY A 17 9.04 -4.53 9.18
N ARG A 18 10.15 -4.51 9.92
CA ARG A 18 10.97 -3.30 10.12
C ARG A 18 11.46 -2.69 8.80
N ILE A 19 11.86 -3.52 7.85
CA ILE A 19 12.31 -3.04 6.53
C ILE A 19 11.14 -2.41 5.76
N LEU A 20 9.96 -3.04 5.78
CA LEU A 20 8.77 -2.51 5.12
C LEU A 20 8.31 -1.19 5.74
N ASP A 21 8.33 -1.07 7.07
CA ASP A 21 7.93 0.16 7.76
C ASP A 21 8.90 1.30 7.47
N ALA A 22 10.21 1.03 7.52
CA ALA A 22 11.23 2.01 7.13
C ALA A 22 11.10 2.41 5.64
N ALA A 23 10.78 1.46 4.76
CA ALA A 23 10.56 1.71 3.35
C ALA A 23 9.32 2.58 3.12
N ARG A 24 8.20 2.30 3.80
CA ARG A 24 6.97 3.11 3.76
C ARG A 24 7.23 4.54 4.16
N SER A 25 7.88 4.74 5.32
CA SER A 25 8.21 6.08 5.81
C SER A 25 9.08 6.86 4.81
N LEU A 26 10.15 6.23 4.32
CA LEU A 26 11.08 6.92 3.42
C LEU A 26 10.47 7.19 2.04
N PHE A 27 9.68 6.25 1.48
CA PHE A 27 8.97 6.47 0.22
C PHE A 27 7.90 7.56 0.34
N ALA A 28 7.21 7.67 1.48
CA ALA A 28 6.26 8.74 1.71
C ALA A 28 6.95 10.12 1.85
N GLU A 29 8.09 10.18 2.53
CA GLU A 29 8.81 11.43 2.81
C GLU A 29 9.53 11.99 1.57
N VAL A 30 10.29 11.16 0.86
CA VAL A 30 11.16 11.64 -0.23
C VAL A 30 10.76 11.14 -1.62
N GLY A 31 9.73 10.29 -1.73
CA GLY A 31 9.28 9.67 -2.97
C GLY A 31 10.16 8.50 -3.43
N PHE A 32 9.64 7.72 -4.41
CA PHE A 32 10.34 6.54 -4.91
C PHE A 32 11.73 6.87 -5.47
N GLU A 33 11.87 7.91 -6.29
CA GLU A 33 13.14 8.18 -7.01
C GLU A 33 14.28 8.50 -6.04
N ARG A 34 14.03 9.32 -5.02
CA ARG A 34 15.06 9.77 -4.06
C ARG A 34 15.35 8.78 -2.95
N ALA A 35 14.43 7.88 -2.63
CA ALA A 35 14.65 6.83 -1.66
C ALA A 35 15.73 5.84 -2.16
N THR A 36 16.64 5.43 -1.28
CA THR A 36 17.68 4.45 -1.60
C THR A 36 17.63 3.23 -0.69
N ILE A 37 18.04 2.06 -1.20
CA ILE A 37 18.14 0.84 -0.38
C ILE A 37 19.04 1.07 0.84
N ARG A 38 20.13 1.84 0.71
CA ARG A 38 21.05 2.15 1.83
C ARG A 38 20.35 2.98 2.91
N ALA A 39 19.55 3.98 2.52
CA ALA A 39 18.82 4.81 3.47
C ALA A 39 17.72 4.00 4.20
N ILE A 40 17.00 3.14 3.47
CA ILE A 40 16.00 2.24 4.05
C ILE A 40 16.65 1.25 5.03
N ALA A 41 17.76 0.63 4.64
CA ALA A 41 18.51 -0.30 5.49
C ALA A 41 19.00 0.37 6.78
N LYS A 42 19.51 1.61 6.67
CA LYS A 42 19.91 2.43 7.83
C LYS A 42 18.74 2.70 8.76
N ALA A 43 17.58 3.10 8.22
CA ALA A 43 16.38 3.37 9.01
C ALA A 43 15.80 2.10 9.65
N ALA A 44 15.91 0.94 8.99
CA ALA A 44 15.50 -0.36 9.51
C ALA A 44 16.54 -1.00 10.45
N GLU A 45 17.72 -0.39 10.64
CA GLU A 45 18.85 -0.94 11.41
C GLU A 45 19.27 -2.34 10.94
N VAL A 46 19.43 -2.49 9.60
CA VAL A 46 19.88 -3.74 8.96
C VAL A 46 20.96 -3.47 7.91
N ASP A 47 21.64 -4.53 7.48
CA ASP A 47 22.57 -4.45 6.35
C ASP A 47 21.81 -4.28 5.02
N PRO A 48 22.26 -3.39 4.09
CA PRO A 48 21.66 -3.26 2.76
C PRO A 48 21.58 -4.56 1.96
N ALA A 49 22.55 -5.47 2.13
CA ALA A 49 22.51 -6.77 1.48
C ALA A 49 21.33 -7.63 1.97
N LEU A 50 20.95 -7.48 3.24
CA LEU A 50 19.78 -8.18 3.79
C LEU A 50 18.48 -7.67 3.18
N VAL A 51 18.36 -6.36 2.95
CA VAL A 51 17.21 -5.78 2.24
C VAL A 51 17.10 -6.36 0.83
N MET A 52 18.22 -6.41 0.10
CA MET A 52 18.26 -7.00 -1.23
C MET A 52 17.96 -8.51 -1.23
N GLN A 53 18.43 -9.24 -0.21
CA GLN A 53 18.15 -10.67 -0.06
C GLN A 53 16.65 -10.95 0.18
N TYR A 54 15.95 -10.08 0.91
CA TYR A 54 14.53 -10.27 1.25
C TYR A 54 13.58 -9.79 0.17
N PHE A 55 13.94 -8.72 -0.51
CA PHE A 55 13.03 -7.99 -1.40
C PHE A 55 13.52 -7.91 -2.86
N GLY A 56 14.72 -8.40 -3.17
CA GLY A 56 15.29 -8.40 -4.51
C GLY A 56 15.80 -7.01 -4.93
N ASN A 57 14.93 -6.08 -5.23
CA ASN A 57 15.28 -4.73 -5.68
C ASN A 57 14.36 -3.66 -5.09
N LYS A 58 14.70 -2.38 -5.30
CA LYS A 58 13.92 -1.23 -4.79
C LYS A 58 12.48 -1.22 -5.30
N GLN A 59 12.26 -1.66 -6.55
CA GLN A 59 10.93 -1.70 -7.13
C GLN A 59 10.05 -2.79 -6.50
N GLU A 60 10.58 -3.97 -6.27
CA GLU A 60 9.88 -5.06 -5.59
C GLU A 60 9.60 -4.71 -4.12
N LEU A 61 10.55 -4.07 -3.43
CA LEU A 61 10.34 -3.54 -2.08
C LEU A 61 9.21 -2.51 -2.07
N PHE A 62 9.20 -1.57 -3.03
CA PHE A 62 8.13 -0.58 -3.15
C PHE A 62 6.76 -1.25 -3.39
N GLN A 63 6.69 -2.21 -4.32
CA GLN A 63 5.45 -2.95 -4.58
C GLN A 63 4.90 -3.66 -3.34
N GLN A 64 5.78 -4.17 -2.47
CA GLN A 64 5.36 -4.77 -1.21
C GLN A 64 4.97 -3.71 -0.17
N ALA A 65 5.68 -2.59 -0.11
CA ALA A 65 5.39 -1.48 0.81
C ALA A 65 4.00 -0.85 0.55
N VAL A 66 3.60 -0.69 -0.73
CA VAL A 66 2.29 -0.10 -1.12
C VAL A 66 1.12 -1.07 -1.07
N ARG A 67 1.37 -2.35 -0.79
CA ARG A 67 0.26 -3.28 -0.55
C ARG A 67 -0.42 -2.93 0.77
N VAL A 68 -1.75 -2.84 0.73
CA VAL A 68 -2.52 -2.95 1.97
C VAL A 68 -2.26 -4.35 2.49
N ALA A 69 -1.51 -4.47 3.58
CA ALA A 69 -1.27 -5.77 4.18
C ALA A 69 -2.62 -6.32 4.66
N PRO A 70 -2.93 -7.61 4.44
CA PRO A 70 -4.02 -8.19 5.18
C PRO A 70 -3.64 -8.10 6.66
N VAL A 71 -4.44 -7.44 7.45
CA VAL A 71 -4.26 -7.45 8.89
C VAL A 71 -4.60 -8.86 9.33
N ALA A 72 -3.63 -9.55 9.91
CA ALA A 72 -3.81 -10.93 10.33
C ALA A 72 -4.70 -10.96 11.57
N GLY A 73 -5.96 -11.35 11.39
CA GLY A 73 -6.89 -11.66 12.48
C GLY A 73 -8.30 -11.10 12.27
N PRO A 74 -9.32 -11.75 12.80
CA PRO A 74 -10.70 -11.29 12.71
C PRO A 74 -11.03 -10.07 13.58
N GLU A 75 -10.04 -9.49 14.26
CA GLU A 75 -10.21 -8.36 15.21
C GLU A 75 -9.56 -7.05 14.76
N VAL A 76 -9.31 -6.89 13.44
CA VAL A 76 -8.81 -5.61 12.97
C VAL A 76 -9.89 -4.56 13.06
N GLY A 77 -9.63 -3.52 13.84
CA GLY A 77 -10.55 -2.40 13.97
C GLY A 77 -10.70 -1.66 12.63
N VAL A 78 -11.92 -1.19 12.36
CA VAL A 78 -12.24 -0.34 11.20
C VAL A 78 -11.20 0.78 11.01
N GLU A 79 -10.80 1.42 12.10
CA GLU A 79 -9.86 2.54 12.08
C GLU A 79 -8.46 2.12 11.60
N GLU A 80 -7.98 0.97 12.04
CA GLU A 80 -6.68 0.44 11.61
C GLU A 80 -6.68 0.11 10.11
N LEU A 81 -7.76 -0.47 9.60
CA LEU A 81 -7.92 -0.75 8.18
C LEU A 81 -7.95 0.54 7.35
N VAL A 82 -8.68 1.56 7.82
CA VAL A 82 -8.72 2.90 7.19
C VAL A 82 -7.32 3.52 7.14
N GLU A 83 -6.56 3.48 8.25
CA GLU A 83 -5.20 4.01 8.28
C GLU A 83 -4.26 3.27 7.31
N GLN A 84 -4.39 1.96 7.17
CA GLN A 84 -3.61 1.19 6.21
C GLN A 84 -3.94 1.56 4.76
N VAL A 85 -5.22 1.73 4.43
CA VAL A 85 -5.65 2.17 3.09
C VAL A 85 -5.10 3.56 2.78
N LEU A 86 -5.24 4.50 3.72
CA LEU A 86 -4.73 5.87 3.56
C LEU A 86 -3.20 5.90 3.46
N GLY A 87 -2.49 5.14 4.29
CA GLY A 87 -1.03 5.01 4.21
C GLY A 87 -0.57 4.46 2.86
N ALA A 88 -1.24 3.44 2.32
CA ALA A 88 -0.94 2.90 0.99
C ALA A 88 -1.24 3.92 -0.13
N LEU A 89 -2.27 4.74 0.01
CA LEU A 89 -2.58 5.83 -0.93
C LEU A 89 -1.50 6.92 -0.89
N ASN A 90 -1.10 7.37 0.31
CA ASN A 90 -0.07 8.38 0.49
C ASN A 90 1.26 7.96 -0.16
N LEU A 91 1.67 6.70 -0.01
CA LEU A 91 2.85 6.17 -0.68
C LEU A 91 2.76 6.29 -2.22
N LYS A 92 1.58 6.06 -2.79
CA LYS A 92 1.36 6.17 -4.23
C LYS A 92 1.36 7.63 -4.71
N MET A 93 0.90 8.56 -3.89
CA MET A 93 0.93 10.00 -4.19
C MET A 93 2.34 10.59 -4.05
N GLY A 94 3.21 10.04 -3.20
CA GLY A 94 4.61 10.43 -3.03
C GLY A 94 5.52 10.17 -4.24
N GLY A 95 4.97 9.59 -5.30
CA GLY A 95 5.65 9.29 -6.58
C GLY A 95 5.72 7.80 -6.86
N LEU A 96 5.39 7.42 -8.08
CA LEU A 96 5.42 6.04 -8.56
C LEU A 96 6.64 5.79 -9.45
N PRO A 97 7.17 4.55 -9.49
CA PRO A 97 8.16 4.14 -10.47
C PRO A 97 7.66 4.40 -11.89
N GLN A 98 8.54 4.84 -12.80
CA GLN A 98 8.21 5.08 -14.21
C GLN A 98 7.59 3.86 -14.90
N SER A 99 8.05 2.65 -14.55
CA SER A 99 7.48 1.39 -15.04
C SER A 99 6.03 1.20 -14.59
N THR A 100 5.67 1.63 -13.36
CA THR A 100 4.30 1.57 -12.87
C THR A 100 3.42 2.58 -13.60
N LEU A 101 3.89 3.80 -13.83
CA LEU A 101 3.18 4.81 -14.61
C LEU A 101 2.96 4.35 -16.07
N ALA A 102 3.98 3.75 -16.70
CA ALA A 102 3.86 3.17 -18.03
C ALA A 102 2.83 2.04 -18.06
N MET A 103 2.83 1.15 -17.06
CA MET A 103 1.84 0.10 -16.94
C MET A 103 0.41 0.66 -16.76
N MET A 104 0.25 1.70 -15.93
CA MET A 104 -1.06 2.35 -15.73
C MET A 104 -1.59 3.00 -17.02
N ARG A 105 -0.72 3.62 -17.82
CA ARG A 105 -1.10 4.12 -19.14
C ARG A 105 -1.50 2.98 -20.09
N SER A 106 -0.71 1.90 -20.11
CA SER A 106 -0.96 0.75 -20.99
C SER A 106 -2.27 0.03 -20.67
N MET A 107 -2.67 -0.07 -19.39
CA MET A 107 -3.92 -0.75 -19.03
C MET A 107 -5.18 -0.05 -19.57
N LEU A 108 -5.09 1.24 -19.92
CA LEU A 108 -6.19 2.00 -20.50
C LEU A 108 -6.29 1.84 -22.03
N THR A 109 -5.22 1.36 -22.69
CA THR A 109 -5.10 1.34 -24.15
C THR A 109 -4.87 -0.07 -24.72
N HIS A 110 -4.38 -1.01 -23.92
CA HIS A 110 -4.00 -2.36 -24.39
C HIS A 110 -4.77 -3.45 -23.63
N PRO A 111 -5.53 -4.32 -24.32
CA PRO A 111 -6.36 -5.36 -23.68
C PRO A 111 -5.59 -6.31 -22.77
N GLU A 112 -4.38 -6.73 -23.17
CA GLU A 112 -3.54 -7.64 -22.37
C GLU A 112 -3.05 -6.99 -21.07
N ALA A 113 -2.68 -5.69 -21.13
CA ALA A 113 -2.30 -4.93 -19.94
C ALA A 113 -3.51 -4.70 -19.01
N ALA A 114 -4.69 -4.45 -19.58
CA ALA A 114 -5.94 -4.34 -18.83
C ALA A 114 -6.29 -5.65 -18.11
N GLU A 115 -6.10 -6.80 -18.78
CA GLU A 115 -6.34 -8.11 -18.18
C GLU A 115 -5.34 -8.41 -17.05
N SER A 116 -4.07 -8.05 -17.21
CA SER A 116 -3.05 -8.19 -16.18
C SER A 116 -3.36 -7.31 -14.96
N ALA A 117 -3.79 -6.05 -15.19
CA ALA A 117 -4.23 -5.13 -14.15
C ALA A 117 -5.46 -5.69 -13.41
N ARG A 118 -6.47 -6.18 -14.15
CA ARG A 118 -7.69 -6.80 -13.59
C ARG A 118 -7.36 -7.95 -12.65
N ARG A 119 -6.46 -8.88 -13.05
CA ARG A 119 -6.02 -9.97 -12.18
C ARG A 119 -5.30 -9.48 -10.93
N THR A 120 -4.47 -8.44 -11.05
CA THR A 120 -3.71 -7.90 -9.92
C THR A 120 -4.62 -7.16 -8.94
N LEU A 121 -5.53 -6.33 -9.42
CA LEU A 121 -6.51 -5.63 -8.60
C LEU A 121 -7.51 -6.62 -7.98
N GLY A 122 -7.93 -7.66 -8.73
CA GLY A 122 -8.79 -8.72 -8.20
C GLY A 122 -8.19 -9.40 -6.96
N ARG A 123 -6.92 -9.80 -7.01
CA ARG A 123 -6.24 -10.34 -5.82
C ARG A 123 -6.13 -9.36 -4.66
N GLN A 124 -6.04 -8.06 -4.95
CA GLN A 124 -6.03 -7.03 -3.91
C GLN A 124 -7.42 -6.87 -3.27
N ILE A 125 -8.47 -6.90 -4.10
CA ILE A 125 -9.87 -6.86 -3.66
C ILE A 125 -10.17 -8.07 -2.78
N ASP A 126 -9.83 -9.28 -3.22
CA ASP A 126 -10.09 -10.50 -2.45
C ASP A 126 -9.45 -10.45 -1.06
N ARG A 127 -8.18 -10.03 -0.98
CA ARG A 127 -7.48 -9.89 0.32
C ARG A 127 -8.08 -8.81 1.21
N LEU A 128 -8.49 -7.67 0.64
CA LEU A 128 -9.09 -6.59 1.42
C LEU A 128 -10.47 -7.00 1.93
N ALA A 129 -11.24 -7.76 1.15
CA ALA A 129 -12.54 -8.27 1.52
C ALA A 129 -12.50 -9.20 2.74
N GLU A 130 -11.39 -9.93 2.95
CA GLU A 130 -11.19 -10.78 4.14
C GLU A 130 -11.21 -9.98 5.46
N SER A 131 -10.94 -8.68 5.40
CA SER A 131 -10.90 -7.77 6.56
C SER A 131 -12.16 -6.90 6.72
N ILE A 132 -13.13 -7.01 5.81
CA ILE A 132 -14.37 -6.22 5.83
C ILE A 132 -15.54 -7.13 6.24
N PRO A 133 -16.32 -6.77 7.27
CA PRO A 133 -17.48 -7.57 7.69
C PRO A 133 -18.67 -7.39 6.71
N GLY A 134 -19.56 -8.39 6.64
CA GLY A 134 -20.83 -8.34 5.92
C GLY A 134 -20.80 -9.03 4.55
N GLU A 135 -22.00 -9.22 3.97
CA GLU A 135 -22.18 -10.00 2.73
C GLU A 135 -21.65 -9.28 1.49
N ASP A 136 -21.61 -7.94 1.49
CA ASP A 136 -21.12 -7.10 0.40
C ASP A 136 -19.62 -6.73 0.53
N ALA A 137 -18.87 -7.38 1.42
CA ALA A 137 -17.46 -7.11 1.70
C ALA A 137 -16.60 -7.00 0.44
N ARG A 138 -16.80 -7.89 -0.54
CA ARG A 138 -16.07 -7.87 -1.80
C ARG A 138 -16.41 -6.66 -2.68
N LEU A 139 -17.65 -6.22 -2.70
CA LEU A 139 -18.06 -5.01 -3.41
C LEU A 139 -17.46 -3.77 -2.75
N ARG A 140 -17.51 -3.68 -1.43
CA ARG A 140 -16.92 -2.57 -0.66
C ARG A 140 -15.41 -2.51 -0.84
N ALA A 141 -14.73 -3.66 -0.80
CA ALA A 141 -13.30 -3.76 -1.13
C ALA A 141 -12.99 -3.29 -2.55
N ALA A 142 -13.83 -3.66 -3.53
CA ALA A 142 -13.67 -3.20 -4.91
C ALA A 142 -13.83 -1.68 -5.03
N LEU A 143 -14.78 -1.08 -4.32
CA LEU A 143 -14.95 0.38 -4.28
C LEU A 143 -13.74 1.07 -3.66
N ILE A 144 -13.20 0.57 -2.54
CA ILE A 144 -12.00 1.11 -1.92
C ILE A 144 -10.81 1.07 -2.90
N VAL A 145 -10.56 -0.08 -3.53
CA VAL A 145 -9.47 -0.24 -4.50
C VAL A 145 -9.65 0.69 -5.70
N THR A 146 -10.89 0.86 -6.17
CA THR A 146 -11.21 1.77 -7.29
C THR A 146 -10.97 3.24 -6.91
N ILE A 147 -11.35 3.66 -5.71
CA ILE A 147 -11.07 5.01 -5.19
C ILE A 147 -9.55 5.24 -5.16
N MET A 148 -8.78 4.30 -4.62
CA MET A 148 -7.31 4.40 -4.57
C MET A 148 -6.70 4.52 -5.98
N VAL A 149 -7.15 3.71 -6.93
CA VAL A 149 -6.69 3.78 -8.32
C VAL A 149 -7.08 5.11 -8.96
N GLY A 150 -8.32 5.56 -8.78
CA GLY A 150 -8.82 6.82 -9.32
C GLY A 150 -8.04 8.03 -8.80
N VAL A 151 -7.84 8.12 -7.48
CA VAL A 151 -7.03 9.20 -6.87
C VAL A 151 -5.58 9.15 -7.38
N THR A 152 -4.99 7.96 -7.49
CA THR A 152 -3.63 7.80 -8.01
C THR A 152 -3.52 8.26 -9.46
N ILE A 153 -4.48 7.90 -10.32
CA ILE A 153 -4.54 8.35 -11.72
C ILE A 153 -4.71 9.87 -11.78
N GLY A 154 -5.66 10.42 -11.03
CA GLY A 154 -5.90 11.87 -10.98
C GLY A 154 -4.64 12.65 -10.57
N HIS A 155 -3.94 12.17 -9.54
CA HIS A 155 -2.73 12.82 -9.02
C HIS A 155 -1.51 12.62 -9.93
N GLN A 156 -1.26 11.39 -10.43
CA GLN A 156 0.01 11.00 -11.06
C GLN A 156 -0.02 11.03 -12.60
N LEU A 157 -1.17 10.83 -13.24
CA LEU A 157 -1.29 10.76 -14.70
C LEU A 157 -2.02 11.95 -15.29
N LEU A 158 -3.10 12.40 -14.65
CA LEU A 158 -3.89 13.54 -15.10
C LEU A 158 -3.38 14.86 -14.51
N GLU A 159 -2.58 14.78 -13.45
CA GLU A 159 -1.97 15.92 -12.76
C GLU A 159 -3.01 16.99 -12.38
N LEU A 160 -4.18 16.55 -11.87
CA LEU A 160 -5.25 17.46 -11.48
C LEU A 160 -4.76 18.42 -10.39
N ASP A 161 -4.89 19.71 -10.63
CA ASP A 161 -4.40 20.75 -9.73
C ASP A 161 -5.02 20.63 -8.33
N GLU A 162 -6.33 20.27 -8.26
CA GLU A 162 -7.07 20.08 -7.02
C GLU A 162 -6.50 18.93 -6.15
N LEU A 163 -5.72 18.01 -6.73
CA LEU A 163 -5.07 16.92 -6.01
C LEU A 163 -3.58 17.18 -5.78
N ARG A 164 -2.94 18.02 -6.60
CA ARG A 164 -1.49 18.30 -6.50
C ARG A 164 -1.17 19.45 -5.57
N GLU A 165 -2.08 20.43 -5.46
CA GLU A 165 -1.90 21.63 -4.65
C GLU A 165 -2.28 21.44 -3.18
N VAL A 166 -2.88 20.30 -2.83
CA VAL A 166 -3.28 19.97 -1.47
C VAL A 166 -2.32 18.97 -0.83
N SER A 167 -2.25 18.99 0.50
CA SER A 167 -1.44 18.01 1.24
C SER A 167 -2.06 16.60 1.18
N GLN A 168 -1.21 15.58 1.32
CA GLN A 168 -1.67 14.20 1.46
C GLN A 168 -2.60 14.01 2.66
N ASP A 169 -2.36 14.75 3.74
CA ASP A 169 -3.20 14.74 4.94
C ASP A 169 -4.60 15.32 4.68
N ASP A 170 -4.72 16.34 3.84
CA ASP A 170 -6.01 16.89 3.45
C ASP A 170 -6.83 15.90 2.61
N ILE A 171 -6.19 15.22 1.66
CA ILE A 171 -6.83 14.15 0.87
C ILE A 171 -7.28 13.01 1.81
N ALA A 172 -6.42 12.58 2.73
CA ALA A 172 -6.73 11.56 3.71
C ALA A 172 -7.91 11.98 4.61
N ARG A 173 -7.91 13.21 5.09
CA ARG A 173 -9.00 13.78 5.93
C ARG A 173 -10.35 13.74 5.21
N VAL A 174 -10.38 14.09 3.92
CA VAL A 174 -11.62 14.11 3.12
C VAL A 174 -12.10 12.69 2.80
N LEU A 175 -11.20 11.75 2.52
CA LEU A 175 -11.56 10.37 2.17
C LEU A 175 -11.96 9.53 3.40
N ARG A 176 -11.43 9.81 4.58
CA ARG A 176 -11.59 9.02 5.80
C ARG A 176 -13.07 8.67 6.12
N PRO A 177 -14.04 9.58 6.11
CA PRO A 177 -15.44 9.23 6.42
C PRO A 177 -16.02 8.19 5.45
N GLY A 178 -15.73 8.33 4.14
CA GLY A 178 -16.17 7.38 3.12
C GLY A 178 -15.51 6.01 3.28
N LEU A 179 -14.22 5.98 3.58
CA LEU A 179 -13.50 4.72 3.84
C LEU A 179 -14.03 4.02 5.10
N ARG A 180 -14.33 4.76 6.18
CA ARG A 180 -14.97 4.19 7.37
C ARG A 180 -16.33 3.55 7.05
N ALA A 181 -17.14 4.21 6.25
CA ALA A 181 -18.43 3.64 5.83
C ALA A 181 -18.26 2.36 4.99
N LEU A 182 -17.20 2.27 4.18
CA LEU A 182 -16.91 1.09 3.37
C LEU A 182 -16.22 -0.04 4.15
N THR A 183 -15.57 0.24 5.27
CA THR A 183 -14.85 -0.77 6.06
C THR A 183 -15.59 -1.20 7.33
N GLY A 184 -16.59 -0.41 7.76
CA GLY A 184 -17.38 -0.68 8.95
C GLY A 184 -18.45 -1.76 8.75
N PRO A 185 -19.14 -2.16 9.83
CA PRO A 185 -20.32 -3.01 9.73
C PRO A 185 -21.41 -2.29 8.92
N GLU A 186 -22.32 -3.08 8.35
CA GLU A 186 -23.48 -2.54 7.65
C GLU A 186 -24.28 -1.63 8.59
N VAL A 187 -24.54 -0.41 8.12
CA VAL A 187 -25.47 0.49 8.80
C VAL A 187 -26.86 0.05 8.37
N SER A 188 -27.57 -0.60 9.29
CA SER A 188 -28.98 -1.03 9.09
C SER A 188 -29.90 0.17 8.91
#